data_d4bd6ecd1e076661759d6ee9d5d55c0c
#
_entry.id   d4bd6ecd1e076661759d6ee9d5d55c0c
#
_cell.length_a   1.000
_cell.length_b   1.000
_cell.length_c   1.000
_cell.angle_alpha   90.00
_cell.angle_beta   90.00
_cell.angle_gamma   90.00
#
_symmetry.space_group_name_H-M   'P 1'
#
loop_
_entity.id
_entity.type
_entity.pdbx_description
1 polymer ?
#
loop_
_entity_poly.entity_id
_entity_poly.type
_entity_poly.pdbx_seq_one_letter_code
_entity_poly.pdbx_strand_id
1 'polypeptide(L)'
;MHKLLSEISDEYRVSSRETQQMYRTQLVRAARRERISSTEAARRYADSLDSLPEVLLGCAPTLYFAVYAALTILPPAVLLPLLLMLGSGGAVLPLTLAWGSAEYIIAAVICALLLLFPSAECARLLTDRIFSHCIGYSVLPRTDDENVPDSGKTLVCITSLLFGEERDGELFDRLERYYLGNRDENLRFALLADLPDSDSEHEDGDEKVLEYAESKIRELCDKYGERFFLFVRSRRQAPDGRWRGWERKRGAVLELIRFCRGDAGSFSAVPEDCEFVSSARYLITLDADTTLPIGAAHRLITAMLHPSAHPIIEDGHVVRGHGIIQPRMVTTARSASVTPFAVMCSGGGGADTYASAGYDTFQSMYDEGNFCGKGIIDIDTYNELLCDRFPEETVLSHDLLEGIILRSAIDGECRFSDSTARQCSPCADTARFANSCHLVCLYGRRCSNAYCSARPLVCYPSVHNNAARQNGEPAVRSCTRRRSYGTLGKNTRCGHA
;
A
#
# COMPACT_ATOMS: atom_id res chain seq x y z
N MET A 1 0.42 27.14 -25.75
CA MET A 1 0.01 25.90 -25.05
C MET A 1 -0.52 26.20 -23.65
N HIS A 2 0.26 26.81 -22.72
CA HIS A 2 -0.21 27.09 -21.34
C HIS A 2 -1.55 27.86 -21.33
N LYS A 3 -1.65 29.00 -22.01
CA LYS A 3 -2.87 29.80 -22.08
C LYS A 3 -4.06 28.99 -22.63
N LEU A 4 -3.85 28.20 -23.70
CA LEU A 4 -4.87 27.37 -24.28
C LEU A 4 -5.37 26.30 -23.28
N LEU A 5 -4.47 25.56 -22.63
CA LEU A 5 -4.83 24.52 -21.65
C LEU A 5 -5.55 25.11 -20.44
N SER A 6 -5.15 26.28 -19.96
CA SER A 6 -5.84 26.96 -18.85
C SER A 6 -7.28 27.42 -19.21
N GLU A 7 -7.57 27.58 -20.51
CA GLU A 7 -8.91 27.94 -20.99
C GLU A 7 -9.80 26.70 -21.21
N ILE A 8 -9.22 25.56 -21.62
CA ILE A 8 -10.00 24.39 -22.08
C ILE A 8 -9.97 23.18 -21.16
N SER A 9 -9.10 23.14 -20.14
CA SER A 9 -8.96 22.01 -19.21
C SER A 9 -9.04 22.47 -17.76
N ASP A 10 -10.07 22.00 -17.06
CA ASP A 10 -10.24 22.27 -15.64
C ASP A 10 -9.17 21.57 -14.81
N GLU A 11 -8.83 20.32 -15.15
CA GLU A 11 -7.76 19.56 -14.54
C GLU A 11 -6.41 20.30 -14.59
N TYR A 12 -6.06 20.84 -15.76
CA TYR A 12 -4.84 21.64 -15.91
C TYR A 12 -4.86 22.92 -15.08
N ARG A 13 -6.03 23.56 -14.93
CA ARG A 13 -6.18 24.83 -14.21
C ARG A 13 -5.95 24.66 -12.72
N VAL A 14 -6.47 23.60 -12.13
CA VAL A 14 -6.32 23.32 -10.69
C VAL A 14 -4.98 22.71 -10.35
N SER A 15 -4.22 22.26 -11.36
CA SER A 15 -2.92 21.62 -11.17
C SER A 15 -1.84 22.58 -10.72
N SER A 16 -0.93 22.11 -9.89
CA SER A 16 0.29 22.84 -9.50
C SER A 16 1.18 23.17 -10.70
N ARG A 17 2.02 24.20 -10.56
CA ARG A 17 2.94 24.62 -11.62
C ARG A 17 3.83 23.47 -12.13
N GLU A 18 4.27 22.60 -11.24
CA GLU A 18 5.09 21.42 -11.57
C GLU A 18 4.26 20.42 -12.39
N THR A 19 3.05 20.11 -11.97
CA THR A 19 2.10 19.26 -12.69
C THR A 19 1.76 19.83 -14.06
N GLN A 20 1.49 21.13 -14.15
CA GLN A 20 1.26 21.80 -15.42
C GLN A 20 2.46 21.71 -16.37
N GLN A 21 3.68 21.82 -15.85
CA GLN A 21 4.90 21.65 -16.65
C GLN A 21 5.07 20.21 -17.13
N MET A 22 4.74 19.25 -16.29
CA MET A 22 4.74 17.82 -16.64
C MET A 22 3.76 17.56 -17.79
N TYR A 23 2.51 17.99 -17.69
CA TYR A 23 1.51 17.83 -18.75
C TYR A 23 1.96 18.47 -20.07
N ARG A 24 2.48 19.71 -20.03
CA ARG A 24 3.03 20.33 -21.25
C ARG A 24 4.14 19.50 -21.90
N THR A 25 5.01 18.93 -21.08
CA THR A 25 6.12 18.09 -21.59
C THR A 25 5.59 16.81 -22.21
N GLN A 26 4.63 16.16 -21.57
CA GLN A 26 3.96 14.96 -22.08
C GLN A 26 3.19 15.25 -23.39
N LEU A 27 2.44 16.34 -23.45
CA LEU A 27 1.74 16.76 -24.68
C LEU A 27 2.69 17.01 -25.86
N VAL A 28 3.83 17.63 -25.62
CA VAL A 28 4.85 17.81 -26.67
C VAL A 28 5.40 16.45 -27.16
N ARG A 29 5.58 15.50 -26.27
CA ARG A 29 6.01 14.12 -26.61
C ARG A 29 4.92 13.40 -27.41
N ALA A 30 3.65 13.48 -26.98
CA ALA A 30 2.51 12.90 -27.67
C ALA A 30 2.34 13.51 -29.09
N ALA A 31 2.41 14.84 -29.20
CA ALA A 31 2.37 15.54 -30.48
C ALA A 31 3.42 15.07 -31.47
N ARG A 32 4.67 14.89 -31.00
CA ARG A 32 5.77 14.36 -31.82
C ARG A 32 5.52 12.91 -32.27
N ARG A 33 4.99 12.07 -31.39
CA ARG A 33 4.68 10.68 -31.68
C ARG A 33 3.57 10.53 -32.71
N GLU A 34 2.52 11.33 -32.58
CA GLU A 34 1.37 11.32 -33.48
C GLU A 34 1.57 12.19 -34.74
N ARG A 35 2.67 12.92 -34.81
CA ARG A 35 3.00 13.83 -35.93
C ARG A 35 1.97 14.94 -36.13
N ILE A 36 1.42 15.45 -35.02
CA ILE A 36 0.47 16.58 -34.99
C ILE A 36 1.10 17.81 -34.34
N SER A 37 0.44 18.96 -34.45
CA SER A 37 0.90 20.17 -33.75
C SER A 37 0.67 20.06 -32.24
N SER A 38 1.51 20.73 -31.44
CA SER A 38 1.33 20.75 -29.98
C SER A 38 0.02 21.41 -29.54
N THR A 39 -0.55 22.31 -30.36
CA THR A 39 -1.85 22.93 -30.09
C THR A 39 -3.00 21.96 -30.38
N GLU A 40 -2.87 21.13 -31.38
CA GLU A 40 -3.82 20.08 -31.70
C GLU A 40 -3.79 18.96 -30.66
N ALA A 41 -2.61 18.53 -30.20
CA ALA A 41 -2.48 17.61 -29.09
C ALA A 41 -3.11 18.17 -27.80
N ALA A 42 -2.90 19.46 -27.50
CA ALA A 42 -3.53 20.11 -26.35
C ALA A 42 -5.06 20.07 -26.41
N ARG A 43 -5.66 20.29 -27.58
CA ARG A 43 -7.12 20.19 -27.75
C ARG A 43 -7.64 18.77 -27.69
N ARG A 44 -6.88 17.79 -28.23
CA ARG A 44 -7.28 16.39 -28.24
C ARG A 44 -7.30 15.78 -26.85
N TYR A 45 -6.33 16.13 -26.01
CA TYR A 45 -6.14 15.56 -24.69
C TYR A 45 -6.56 16.48 -23.51
N ALA A 46 -7.24 17.59 -23.80
CA ALA A 46 -7.64 18.56 -22.77
C ALA A 46 -8.49 17.95 -21.64
N ASP A 47 -9.38 17.02 -21.99
CA ASP A 47 -10.32 16.36 -21.05
C ASP A 47 -9.80 15.02 -20.52
N SER A 48 -8.57 14.63 -20.88
CA SER A 48 -7.99 13.34 -20.53
C SER A 48 -6.46 13.41 -20.37
N LEU A 49 -5.98 14.44 -19.67
CA LEU A 49 -4.54 14.62 -19.44
C LEU A 49 -3.92 13.46 -18.66
N ASP A 50 -4.68 12.85 -17.80
CA ASP A 50 -4.31 11.64 -17.05
C ASP A 50 -4.10 10.40 -17.94
N SER A 51 -4.66 10.34 -19.14
CA SER A 51 -4.42 9.26 -20.10
C SER A 51 -3.12 9.41 -20.90
N LEU A 52 -2.46 10.57 -20.85
CA LEU A 52 -1.22 10.83 -21.58
C LEU A 52 -0.10 9.81 -21.29
N PRO A 53 0.13 9.37 -20.05
CA PRO A 53 1.12 8.33 -19.77
C PRO A 53 0.84 7.05 -20.55
N GLU A 54 -0.39 6.57 -20.63
CA GLU A 54 -0.76 5.36 -21.38
C GLU A 54 -0.47 5.50 -22.88
N VAL A 55 -0.84 6.64 -23.46
CA VAL A 55 -0.56 6.96 -24.86
C VAL A 55 0.94 6.99 -25.13
N LEU A 56 1.73 7.54 -24.23
CA LEU A 56 3.18 7.63 -24.38
C LEU A 56 3.88 6.28 -24.18
N LEU A 57 3.38 5.43 -23.31
CA LEU A 57 3.94 4.11 -23.02
C LEU A 57 3.71 3.12 -24.19
N GLY A 58 2.51 3.09 -24.76
CA GLY A 58 2.15 2.19 -25.86
C GLY A 58 2.38 0.72 -25.48
N CYS A 59 3.29 0.02 -26.17
CA CYS A 59 3.61 -1.39 -25.90
C CYS A 59 4.70 -1.61 -24.81
N ALA A 60 5.21 -0.55 -24.20
CA ALA A 60 6.30 -0.67 -23.20
C ALA A 60 5.95 -1.56 -22.00
N PRO A 61 4.73 -1.56 -21.43
CA PRO A 61 4.37 -2.47 -20.34
C PRO A 61 4.46 -3.95 -20.75
N THR A 62 4.01 -4.30 -21.94
CA THR A 62 4.10 -5.69 -22.47
C THR A 62 5.54 -6.09 -22.70
N LEU A 63 6.35 -5.18 -23.27
CA LEU A 63 7.77 -5.42 -23.52
C LEU A 63 8.54 -5.56 -22.20
N TYR A 64 8.26 -4.73 -21.21
CA TYR A 64 8.84 -4.85 -19.87
C TYR A 64 8.63 -6.24 -19.30
N PHE A 65 7.40 -6.72 -19.31
CA PHE A 65 7.09 -8.04 -18.79
C PHE A 65 7.78 -9.16 -19.57
N ALA A 66 7.81 -9.07 -20.90
CA ALA A 66 8.49 -10.06 -21.74
C ALA A 66 10.01 -10.10 -21.47
N VAL A 67 10.66 -8.94 -21.32
CA VAL A 67 12.08 -8.84 -20.95
C VAL A 67 12.33 -9.40 -19.56
N TYR A 68 11.49 -9.03 -18.57
CA TYR A 68 11.57 -9.55 -17.21
C TYR A 68 11.46 -11.08 -17.19
N ALA A 69 10.44 -11.64 -17.83
CA ALA A 69 10.24 -13.09 -17.91
C ALA A 69 11.42 -13.80 -18.58
N ALA A 70 11.91 -13.26 -19.69
CA ALA A 70 13.07 -13.80 -20.39
C ALA A 70 14.33 -13.80 -19.50
N LEU A 71 14.64 -12.68 -18.86
CA LEU A 71 15.79 -12.55 -17.95
C LEU A 71 15.65 -13.40 -16.68
N THR A 72 14.43 -13.73 -16.26
CA THR A 72 14.19 -14.61 -15.11
C THR A 72 14.43 -16.08 -15.48
N ILE A 73 13.97 -16.51 -16.66
CA ILE A 73 13.95 -17.93 -17.07
C ILE A 73 15.25 -18.35 -17.75
N LEU A 74 15.81 -17.47 -18.62
CA LEU A 74 16.97 -17.81 -19.43
C LEU A 74 18.21 -18.21 -18.60
N PRO A 75 18.62 -17.51 -17.53
CA PRO A 75 19.80 -17.87 -16.77
C PRO A 75 19.70 -19.27 -16.14
N PRO A 76 18.62 -19.66 -15.43
CA PRO A 76 18.48 -21.03 -14.93
C PRO A 76 18.44 -22.07 -16.07
N ALA A 77 17.77 -21.76 -17.17
CA ALA A 77 17.60 -22.69 -18.30
C ALA A 77 18.90 -22.94 -19.07
N VAL A 78 19.80 -21.94 -19.16
CA VAL A 78 21.04 -22.02 -19.95
C VAL A 78 22.26 -22.24 -19.06
N LEU A 79 22.42 -21.42 -18.00
CA LEU A 79 23.62 -21.49 -17.16
C LEU A 79 23.69 -22.78 -16.37
N LEU A 80 22.55 -23.33 -15.93
CA LEU A 80 22.57 -24.53 -15.11
C LEU A 80 23.03 -25.76 -15.88
N PRO A 81 22.48 -26.11 -17.05
CA PRO A 81 23.03 -27.20 -17.86
C PRO A 81 24.51 -27.01 -18.18
N LEU A 82 24.92 -25.77 -18.48
CA LEU A 82 26.32 -25.45 -18.78
C LEU A 82 27.23 -25.66 -17.56
N LEU A 83 26.82 -25.19 -16.39
CA LEU A 83 27.56 -25.40 -15.12
C LEU A 83 27.64 -26.88 -14.74
N LEU A 84 26.56 -27.63 -14.95
CA LEU A 84 26.55 -29.08 -14.71
C LEU A 84 27.44 -29.84 -15.71
N MET A 85 27.51 -29.40 -16.98
CA MET A 85 28.43 -29.95 -17.95
C MET A 85 29.89 -29.66 -17.58
N LEU A 86 30.22 -28.44 -17.18
CA LEU A 86 31.57 -28.02 -16.81
C LEU A 86 31.98 -28.66 -15.47
N GLY A 87 31.04 -28.84 -14.52
CA GLY A 87 31.25 -29.43 -13.23
C GLY A 87 31.49 -30.97 -13.30
N SER A 88 31.02 -31.65 -14.35
CA SER A 88 31.27 -33.06 -14.60
C SER A 88 32.76 -33.36 -14.92
N GLY A 89 33.55 -32.33 -15.21
CA GLY A 89 35.00 -32.38 -15.45
C GLY A 89 35.86 -32.40 -14.18
N GLY A 90 35.28 -32.57 -12.96
CA GLY A 90 36.02 -32.88 -11.73
C GLY A 90 36.59 -31.70 -10.94
N ALA A 91 36.33 -30.43 -11.32
CA ALA A 91 37.01 -29.30 -10.69
C ALA A 91 36.19 -28.54 -9.63
N VAL A 92 34.87 -28.64 -9.56
CA VAL A 92 34.04 -27.79 -8.68
C VAL A 92 32.98 -28.55 -7.85
N LEU A 93 32.50 -29.70 -8.31
CA LEU A 93 31.57 -30.56 -7.53
C LEU A 93 31.99 -32.03 -7.64
N PRO A 94 32.14 -32.74 -6.52
CA PRO A 94 32.48 -34.18 -6.53
C PRO A 94 31.28 -35.07 -6.91
N LEU A 95 30.33 -34.54 -7.69
CA LEU A 95 29.15 -35.25 -8.16
C LEU A 95 29.45 -35.82 -9.56
N THR A 96 29.89 -37.04 -9.63
CA THR A 96 29.97 -37.87 -10.85
C THR A 96 28.56 -38.29 -11.30
N LEU A 97 27.70 -37.30 -11.55
CA LEU A 97 26.35 -37.57 -12.05
C LEU A 97 26.43 -37.81 -13.57
N ALA A 98 26.07 -39.02 -13.98
CA ALA A 98 26.00 -39.36 -15.39
C ALA A 98 24.91 -38.51 -16.06
N TRP A 99 25.24 -37.88 -17.23
CA TRP A 99 24.32 -37.15 -18.03
C TRP A 99 23.08 -37.98 -18.34
N GLY A 100 21.88 -37.45 -18.01
CA GLY A 100 20.59 -38.12 -18.23
C GLY A 100 20.18 -39.13 -17.17
N SER A 101 20.97 -39.35 -16.12
CA SER A 101 20.51 -40.16 -14.97
C SER A 101 19.38 -39.46 -14.23
N ALA A 102 18.56 -40.24 -13.52
CA ALA A 102 17.46 -39.69 -12.71
C ALA A 102 17.97 -38.71 -11.64
N GLU A 103 19.12 -39.06 -11.01
CA GLU A 103 19.75 -38.19 -10.02
C GLU A 103 20.25 -36.87 -10.62
N TYR A 104 20.75 -36.88 -11.86
CA TYR A 104 21.14 -35.68 -12.57
C TYR A 104 19.93 -34.78 -12.84
N ILE A 105 18.83 -35.35 -13.33
CA ILE A 105 17.61 -34.61 -13.61
C ILE A 105 17.04 -33.98 -12.32
N ILE A 106 17.01 -34.76 -11.23
CA ILE A 106 16.52 -34.26 -9.94
C ILE A 106 17.41 -33.12 -9.44
N ALA A 107 18.73 -33.28 -9.47
CA ALA A 107 19.67 -32.25 -9.07
C ALA A 107 19.52 -30.97 -9.93
N ALA A 108 19.36 -31.14 -11.25
CA ALA A 108 19.15 -30.04 -12.18
C ALA A 108 17.86 -29.26 -11.88
N VAL A 109 16.77 -29.98 -11.62
CA VAL A 109 15.48 -29.36 -11.25
C VAL A 109 15.59 -28.58 -9.93
N ILE A 110 16.18 -29.19 -8.89
CA ILE A 110 16.39 -28.53 -7.60
C ILE A 110 17.25 -27.28 -7.76
N CYS A 111 18.36 -27.35 -8.46
CA CYS A 111 19.23 -26.20 -8.71
C CYS A 111 18.53 -25.12 -9.55
N ALA A 112 17.73 -25.50 -10.55
CA ALA A 112 16.96 -24.55 -11.34
C ALA A 112 15.93 -23.79 -10.49
N LEU A 113 15.23 -24.50 -9.59
CA LEU A 113 14.30 -23.89 -8.65
C LEU A 113 15.01 -22.95 -7.68
N LEU A 114 16.17 -23.33 -7.15
CA LEU A 114 16.98 -22.48 -6.27
C LEU A 114 17.52 -21.23 -6.98
N LEU A 115 17.91 -21.37 -8.25
CA LEU A 115 18.41 -20.25 -9.07
C LEU A 115 17.30 -19.33 -9.58
N LEU A 116 16.07 -19.81 -9.67
CA LEU A 116 14.96 -19.02 -10.20
C LEU A 116 14.75 -17.75 -9.37
N PHE A 117 14.84 -17.85 -8.05
CA PHE A 117 14.62 -16.72 -7.15
C PHE A 117 15.69 -15.61 -7.30
N PRO A 118 17.01 -15.87 -7.20
CA PRO A 118 18.01 -14.83 -7.44
C PRO A 118 17.99 -14.32 -8.90
N SER A 119 17.63 -15.17 -9.88
CA SER A 119 17.47 -14.72 -11.26
C SER A 119 16.33 -13.75 -11.43
N ALA A 120 15.20 -13.97 -10.75
CA ALA A 120 14.06 -13.05 -10.78
C ALA A 120 14.43 -11.67 -10.19
N GLU A 121 15.18 -11.63 -9.10
CA GLU A 121 15.65 -10.36 -8.51
C GLU A 121 16.65 -9.63 -9.42
N CYS A 122 17.61 -10.35 -10.00
CA CYS A 122 18.54 -9.76 -10.98
C CYS A 122 17.80 -9.27 -12.23
N ALA A 123 16.83 -10.05 -12.72
CA ALA A 123 16.01 -9.70 -13.86
C ALA A 123 15.20 -8.42 -13.60
N ARG A 124 14.60 -8.30 -12.42
CA ARG A 124 13.87 -7.10 -12.00
C ARG A 124 14.77 -5.87 -12.03
N LEU A 125 15.92 -5.93 -11.35
CA LEU A 125 16.87 -4.81 -11.30
C LEU A 125 17.36 -4.38 -12.68
N LEU A 126 17.68 -5.35 -13.57
CA LEU A 126 18.13 -5.05 -14.92
C LEU A 126 17.01 -4.46 -15.78
N THR A 127 15.81 -5.03 -15.67
CA THR A 127 14.64 -4.54 -16.42
C THR A 127 14.27 -3.14 -15.98
N ASP A 128 14.20 -2.88 -14.67
CA ASP A 128 13.97 -1.54 -14.13
C ASP A 128 15.04 -0.55 -14.60
N ARG A 129 16.31 -0.96 -14.60
CA ARG A 129 17.41 -0.11 -15.06
C ARG A 129 17.29 0.23 -16.54
N ILE A 130 16.92 -0.71 -17.38
CA ILE A 130 16.75 -0.51 -18.84
C ILE A 130 15.55 0.44 -19.09
N PHE A 131 14.41 0.11 -18.50
CA PHE A 131 13.17 0.84 -18.78
C PHE A 131 13.14 2.23 -18.15
N SER A 132 13.74 2.43 -16.97
CA SER A 132 13.85 3.76 -16.36
C SER A 132 14.57 4.78 -17.22
N HIS A 133 15.51 4.35 -18.08
CA HIS A 133 16.19 5.23 -19.04
C HIS A 133 15.33 5.56 -20.27
N CYS A 134 14.43 4.65 -20.64
CA CYS A 134 13.65 4.77 -21.87
C CYS A 134 12.32 5.50 -21.66
N ILE A 135 11.66 5.31 -20.52
CA ILE A 135 10.28 5.73 -20.31
C ILE A 135 10.20 7.11 -19.63
N GLY A 136 11.19 7.44 -18.80
CA GLY A 136 11.09 8.61 -17.93
C GLY A 136 10.12 8.37 -16.77
N TYR A 137 10.13 9.26 -15.80
CA TYR A 137 9.39 9.09 -14.56
C TYR A 137 8.04 9.79 -14.61
N SER A 138 7.01 9.11 -14.10
CA SER A 138 5.72 9.73 -13.81
C SER A 138 5.74 10.26 -12.38
N VAL A 139 5.53 11.56 -12.22
CA VAL A 139 5.31 12.20 -10.92
C VAL A 139 3.81 12.26 -10.71
N LEU A 140 3.33 12.00 -9.50
CA LEU A 140 1.90 12.15 -9.20
C LEU A 140 1.47 13.60 -9.37
N PRO A 141 0.39 13.86 -10.13
CA PRO A 141 -0.20 15.17 -10.25
C PRO A 141 -0.67 15.71 -8.89
N ARG A 142 -0.63 17.02 -8.71
CA ARG A 142 -1.07 17.71 -7.47
C ARG A 142 -1.80 19.00 -7.79
N THR A 143 -2.71 19.39 -6.90
CA THR A 143 -3.36 20.69 -6.96
C THR A 143 -2.42 21.82 -6.50
N ASP A 144 -2.76 23.07 -6.82
CA ASP A 144 -1.99 24.28 -6.46
C ASP A 144 -2.56 24.98 -5.21
N ASP A 145 -3.21 24.23 -4.32
CA ASP A 145 -3.79 24.76 -3.09
C ASP A 145 -2.68 25.15 -2.10
N GLU A 146 -2.67 26.39 -1.62
CA GLU A 146 -1.75 26.86 -0.59
C GLU A 146 -2.13 26.33 0.79
N ASN A 147 -3.42 26.18 1.07
CA ASN A 147 -3.98 25.59 2.30
C ASN A 147 -4.89 24.43 1.91
N VAL A 148 -5.10 23.52 2.83
CA VAL A 148 -6.01 22.39 2.63
C VAL A 148 -7.45 22.91 2.57
N PRO A 149 -8.19 22.70 1.48
CA PRO A 149 -9.60 23.10 1.41
C PRO A 149 -10.48 22.21 2.31
N ASP A 150 -11.71 22.62 2.58
CA ASP A 150 -12.67 21.85 3.37
C ASP A 150 -12.93 20.44 2.82
N SER A 151 -12.87 20.30 1.49
CA SER A 151 -12.96 18.99 0.82
C SER A 151 -11.79 18.06 1.09
N GLY A 152 -10.71 18.58 1.66
CA GLY A 152 -9.48 17.84 2.00
C GLY A 152 -9.27 17.64 3.50
N LYS A 153 -10.30 17.83 4.34
CA LYS A 153 -10.18 17.58 5.79
C LYS A 153 -9.54 16.25 6.09
N THR A 154 -8.46 16.28 6.87
CA THR A 154 -7.60 15.11 7.06
C THR A 154 -7.29 14.87 8.53
N LEU A 155 -7.41 13.62 8.96
CA LEU A 155 -6.97 13.14 10.25
C LEU A 155 -5.60 12.48 10.11
N VAL A 156 -4.59 12.96 10.85
CA VAL A 156 -3.23 12.40 10.87
C VAL A 156 -3.08 11.56 12.12
N CYS A 157 -2.99 10.24 11.98
CA CYS A 157 -3.00 9.30 13.09
C CYS A 157 -1.66 8.60 13.25
N ILE A 158 -1.11 8.62 14.48
CA ILE A 158 -0.04 7.72 14.91
C ILE A 158 -0.68 6.48 15.53
N THR A 159 -0.36 5.30 15.00
CA THR A 159 -0.81 4.03 15.59
C THR A 159 0.23 3.52 16.59
N SER A 160 -0.17 3.20 17.83
CA SER A 160 0.75 2.75 18.88
C SER A 160 0.07 1.87 19.92
N LEU A 161 0.91 1.25 20.77
CA LEU A 161 0.48 0.70 22.06
C LEU A 161 0.77 1.75 23.15
N LEU A 162 -0.11 1.86 24.15
CA LEU A 162 0.09 2.70 25.33
C LEU A 162 0.61 1.87 26.50
N PHE A 163 1.67 2.38 27.13
CA PHE A 163 2.30 1.75 28.29
C PHE A 163 2.35 2.67 29.52
N GLY A 164 1.98 3.95 29.38
CA GLY A 164 1.96 4.95 30.41
C GLY A 164 3.18 5.90 30.41
N GLU A 165 3.30 6.70 31.46
CA GLU A 165 4.19 7.86 31.57
C GLU A 165 5.66 7.57 31.24
N GLU A 166 6.20 6.43 31.69
CA GLU A 166 7.61 6.10 31.51
C GLU A 166 8.02 5.87 30.05
N ARG A 167 7.07 5.53 29.18
CA ARG A 167 7.35 5.09 27.80
C ARG A 167 6.73 5.96 26.72
N ASP A 168 5.60 6.57 27.00
CA ASP A 168 4.78 7.19 25.96
C ASP A 168 5.01 8.69 25.79
N GLY A 169 5.82 9.33 26.64
CA GLY A 169 6.11 10.78 26.54
C GLY A 169 6.62 11.21 25.16
N GLU A 170 7.48 10.40 24.53
CA GLU A 170 7.99 10.71 23.20
C GLU A 170 6.89 10.65 22.11
N LEU A 171 5.82 9.89 22.28
CA LEU A 171 4.70 9.85 21.33
C LEU A 171 3.97 11.19 21.27
N PHE A 172 3.70 11.80 22.43
CA PHE A 172 3.03 13.10 22.51
C PHE A 172 3.93 14.24 22.01
N ASP A 173 5.23 14.21 22.34
CA ASP A 173 6.21 15.13 21.77
C ASP A 173 6.29 15.02 20.24
N ARG A 174 6.13 13.81 19.71
CA ARG A 174 6.12 13.55 18.27
C ARG A 174 4.86 14.08 17.63
N LEU A 175 3.71 13.86 18.24
CA LEU A 175 2.43 14.38 17.78
C LEU A 175 2.46 15.91 17.69
N GLU A 176 3.02 16.58 18.72
CA GLU A 176 3.23 18.03 18.73
C GLU A 176 4.14 18.48 17.58
N ARG A 177 5.28 17.81 17.39
CA ARG A 177 6.20 18.14 16.28
C ARG A 177 5.54 18.00 14.92
N TYR A 178 4.67 16.99 14.71
CA TYR A 178 3.98 16.80 13.45
C TYR A 178 2.98 17.91 13.19
N TYR A 179 2.24 18.31 14.20
CA TYR A 179 1.37 19.48 14.12
C TYR A 179 2.16 20.74 13.78
N LEU A 180 3.26 21.01 14.48
CA LEU A 180 4.08 22.20 14.25
C LEU A 180 4.68 22.26 12.84
N GLY A 181 5.01 21.11 12.26
CA GLY A 181 5.54 21.00 10.91
C GLY A 181 4.49 20.98 9.79
N ASN A 182 3.20 20.77 10.12
CA ASN A 182 2.13 20.61 9.14
C ASN A 182 0.85 21.34 9.61
N ARG A 183 0.99 22.60 10.02
CA ARG A 183 -0.15 23.40 10.51
C ARG A 183 -1.09 23.73 9.38
N ASP A 184 -2.37 23.38 9.55
CA ASP A 184 -3.46 23.76 8.69
C ASP A 184 -4.79 23.72 9.46
N GLU A 185 -5.77 24.55 9.04
CA GLU A 185 -7.08 24.60 9.68
C GLU A 185 -7.88 23.30 9.49
N ASN A 186 -7.66 22.61 8.38
CA ASN A 186 -8.35 21.39 7.99
C ASN A 186 -7.53 20.11 8.31
N LEU A 187 -6.55 20.21 9.21
CA LEU A 187 -5.83 19.06 9.76
C LEU A 187 -6.09 18.91 11.27
N ARG A 188 -6.24 17.64 11.68
CA ARG A 188 -6.22 17.22 13.08
C ARG A 188 -5.23 16.09 13.26
N PHE A 189 -4.65 16.03 14.45
CA PHE A 189 -3.61 15.05 14.79
C PHE A 189 -4.13 14.13 15.89
N ALA A 190 -4.02 12.84 15.71
CA ALA A 190 -4.58 11.88 16.62
C ALA A 190 -3.57 10.80 17.03
N LEU A 191 -3.70 10.32 18.25
CA LEU A 191 -3.12 9.06 18.68
C LEU A 191 -4.22 7.99 18.61
N LEU A 192 -4.01 6.98 17.79
CA LEU A 192 -4.85 5.80 17.66
C LEU A 192 -4.15 4.65 18.36
N ALA A 193 -4.64 4.28 19.53
CA ALA A 193 -3.90 3.43 20.44
C ALA A 193 -4.66 2.17 20.86
N ASP A 194 -3.89 1.14 21.16
CA ASP A 194 -4.33 -0.05 21.87
C ASP A 194 -3.63 -0.15 23.21
N LEU A 195 -4.29 -0.79 24.18
CA LEU A 195 -3.63 -1.26 25.38
C LEU A 195 -2.88 -2.57 25.10
N PRO A 196 -1.80 -2.90 25.84
CA PRO A 196 -1.08 -4.15 25.70
C PRO A 196 -1.96 -5.38 25.85
N ASP A 197 -1.52 -6.51 25.26
CA ASP A 197 -2.20 -7.80 25.39
C ASP A 197 -2.26 -8.22 26.88
N SER A 198 -3.42 -8.73 27.32
CA SER A 198 -3.70 -9.10 28.70
C SER A 198 -4.41 -10.45 28.79
N ASP A 199 -4.42 -11.03 29.98
CA ASP A 199 -5.21 -12.22 30.31
C ASP A 199 -6.65 -11.85 30.76
N SER A 200 -6.92 -10.54 30.98
CA SER A 200 -8.24 -9.99 31.33
C SER A 200 -8.60 -8.80 30.46
N GLU A 201 -9.89 -8.47 30.40
CA GLU A 201 -10.39 -7.32 29.65
C GLU A 201 -9.82 -6.00 30.21
N HIS A 202 -9.76 -5.90 31.54
CA HIS A 202 -9.22 -4.75 32.26
C HIS A 202 -8.10 -5.19 33.21
N GLU A 203 -7.04 -4.40 33.28
CA GLU A 203 -5.94 -4.57 34.24
C GLU A 203 -5.85 -3.39 35.20
N ASP A 204 -5.33 -3.64 36.43
CA ASP A 204 -5.16 -2.63 37.49
C ASP A 204 -4.22 -1.50 37.09
N GLY A 205 -3.83 -1.26 35.97
CA GLY A 205 -2.98 -0.15 35.50
C GLY A 205 -3.58 0.64 34.36
N ASP A 206 -4.60 0.08 33.72
CA ASP A 206 -5.17 0.63 32.49
C ASP A 206 -5.71 2.06 32.69
N GLU A 207 -6.42 2.29 33.80
CA GLU A 207 -6.99 3.59 34.14
C GLU A 207 -5.91 4.68 34.24
N LYS A 208 -4.77 4.39 34.86
CA LYS A 208 -3.65 5.33 34.96
C LYS A 208 -3.02 5.64 33.62
N VAL A 209 -2.93 4.63 32.74
CA VAL A 209 -2.39 4.80 31.38
C VAL A 209 -3.32 5.71 30.58
N LEU A 210 -4.64 5.50 30.68
CA LEU A 210 -5.65 6.33 30.01
C LEU A 210 -5.65 7.76 30.55
N GLU A 211 -5.69 7.95 31.87
CA GLU A 211 -5.63 9.28 32.50
C GLU A 211 -4.39 10.06 32.08
N TYR A 212 -3.23 9.39 32.03
CA TYR A 212 -2.00 10.01 31.54
C TYR A 212 -2.13 10.46 30.10
N ALA A 213 -2.58 9.59 29.19
CA ALA A 213 -2.73 9.89 27.78
C ALA A 213 -3.73 11.03 27.53
N GLU A 214 -4.88 11.01 28.24
CA GLU A 214 -5.89 12.08 28.18
C GLU A 214 -5.32 13.42 28.69
N SER A 215 -4.56 13.40 29.81
CA SER A 215 -3.93 14.61 30.35
C SER A 215 -2.97 15.25 29.34
N LYS A 216 -2.18 14.42 28.63
CA LYS A 216 -1.24 14.89 27.61
C LYS A 216 -1.93 15.48 26.38
N ILE A 217 -3.00 14.86 25.92
CA ILE A 217 -3.82 15.43 24.82
C ILE A 217 -4.46 16.74 25.25
N ARG A 218 -4.97 16.82 26.48
CA ARG A 218 -5.55 18.05 27.03
C ARG A 218 -4.50 19.17 27.12
N GLU A 219 -3.27 18.88 27.59
CA GLU A 219 -2.15 19.85 27.59
C GLU A 219 -1.88 20.40 26.17
N LEU A 220 -1.92 19.54 25.15
CA LEU A 220 -1.73 19.95 23.76
C LEU A 220 -2.91 20.79 23.23
N CYS A 221 -4.15 20.43 23.60
CA CYS A 221 -5.34 21.19 23.23
C CYS A 221 -5.38 22.55 23.94
N ASP A 222 -4.99 22.64 25.21
CA ASP A 222 -4.87 23.91 25.94
C ASP A 222 -3.86 24.86 25.28
N LYS A 223 -2.80 24.30 24.70
CA LYS A 223 -1.72 25.07 24.06
C LYS A 223 -2.05 25.51 22.62
N TYR A 224 -2.76 24.70 21.86
CA TYR A 224 -2.93 24.87 20.41
C TYR A 224 -4.38 24.89 19.93
N GLY A 225 -5.36 24.75 20.82
CA GLY A 225 -6.78 24.57 20.51
C GLY A 225 -7.12 23.10 20.18
N GLU A 226 -8.36 22.85 19.81
CA GLU A 226 -8.92 21.52 19.52
C GLU A 226 -8.30 20.91 18.22
N ARG A 227 -7.00 20.62 18.30
CA ARG A 227 -6.21 20.10 17.17
C ARG A 227 -5.76 18.66 17.39
N PHE A 228 -5.92 18.14 18.61
CA PHE A 228 -5.39 16.84 18.99
C PHE A 228 -6.49 15.93 19.52
N PHE A 229 -6.48 14.69 19.09
CA PHE A 229 -7.46 13.68 19.46
C PHE A 229 -6.79 12.42 20.02
N LEU A 230 -7.50 11.73 20.89
CA LEU A 230 -7.13 10.43 21.42
C LEU A 230 -8.22 9.42 21.10
N PHE A 231 -7.83 8.31 20.48
CA PHE A 231 -8.67 7.14 20.30
C PHE A 231 -7.97 5.95 20.96
N VAL A 232 -8.60 5.33 21.94
CA VAL A 232 -8.09 4.11 22.56
C VAL A 232 -9.13 3.01 22.40
N ARG A 233 -8.73 1.90 21.79
CA ARG A 233 -9.63 0.76 21.58
C ARG A 233 -9.76 -0.08 22.85
N SER A 234 -10.99 -0.59 23.09
CA SER A 234 -11.23 -1.61 24.08
C SER A 234 -10.63 -2.95 23.64
N ARG A 235 -10.10 -3.72 24.59
CA ARG A 235 -9.66 -5.08 24.33
C ARG A 235 -10.84 -5.98 23.99
N ARG A 236 -10.63 -6.92 23.09
CA ARG A 236 -11.56 -8.02 22.77
C ARG A 236 -10.87 -9.35 23.05
N GLN A 237 -11.63 -10.36 23.45
CA GLN A 237 -11.10 -11.68 23.65
C GLN A 237 -10.80 -12.32 22.29
N ALA A 238 -9.55 -12.67 22.07
CA ALA A 238 -9.09 -13.36 20.87
C ALA A 238 -9.34 -14.89 20.98
N PRO A 239 -9.29 -15.65 19.87
CA PRO A 239 -9.51 -17.10 19.87
C PRO A 239 -8.53 -17.90 20.75
N ASP A 240 -7.37 -17.34 21.06
CA ASP A 240 -6.37 -17.91 21.97
C ASP A 240 -6.67 -17.65 23.47
N GLY A 241 -7.77 -16.96 23.76
CA GLY A 241 -8.23 -16.61 25.11
C GLY A 241 -7.64 -15.33 25.68
N ARG A 242 -6.67 -14.71 25.02
CA ARG A 242 -6.08 -13.43 25.46
C ARG A 242 -6.94 -12.25 25.04
N TRP A 243 -6.84 -11.16 25.79
CA TRP A 243 -7.52 -9.91 25.51
C TRP A 243 -6.57 -8.91 24.85
N ARG A 244 -6.95 -8.39 23.67
CA ARG A 244 -6.15 -7.43 22.88
C ARG A 244 -7.01 -6.62 21.91
N GLY A 245 -6.44 -5.56 21.33
CA GLY A 245 -6.97 -4.94 20.13
C GLY A 245 -6.91 -5.93 18.97
N TRP A 246 -8.07 -6.31 18.41
CA TRP A 246 -8.13 -7.30 17.32
C TRP A 246 -7.38 -6.78 16.08
N GLU A 247 -6.68 -7.69 15.40
CA GLU A 247 -5.84 -7.41 14.22
C GLU A 247 -4.92 -6.18 14.37
N ARG A 248 -4.63 -5.77 15.59
CA ARG A 248 -3.69 -4.68 15.90
C ARG A 248 -3.91 -3.44 15.01
N LYS A 249 -2.88 -2.98 14.26
CA LYS A 249 -2.93 -1.78 13.44
C LYS A 249 -4.05 -1.80 12.41
N ARG A 250 -4.24 -2.92 11.67
CA ARG A 250 -5.31 -3.01 10.66
C ARG A 250 -6.68 -2.83 11.30
N GLY A 251 -6.95 -3.57 12.36
CA GLY A 251 -8.21 -3.45 13.10
C GLY A 251 -8.42 -2.03 13.63
N ALA A 252 -7.35 -1.37 14.14
CA ALA A 252 -7.44 -0.01 14.62
C ALA A 252 -7.83 0.98 13.51
N VAL A 253 -7.16 0.90 12.36
CA VAL A 253 -7.47 1.77 11.20
C VAL A 253 -8.89 1.51 10.70
N LEU A 254 -9.29 0.26 10.61
CA LEU A 254 -10.62 -0.14 10.14
C LEU A 254 -11.73 0.35 11.08
N GLU A 255 -11.56 0.19 12.39
CA GLU A 255 -12.52 0.71 13.38
C GLU A 255 -12.60 2.24 13.37
N LEU A 256 -11.46 2.93 13.22
CA LEU A 256 -11.46 4.38 13.10
C LEU A 256 -12.20 4.85 11.84
N ILE A 257 -11.99 4.20 10.70
CA ILE A 257 -12.69 4.53 9.45
C ILE A 257 -14.20 4.32 9.60
N ARG A 258 -14.63 3.21 10.21
CA ARG A 258 -16.04 2.98 10.53
C ARG A 258 -16.60 4.05 11.47
N PHE A 259 -15.83 4.42 12.51
CA PHE A 259 -16.21 5.50 13.43
C PHE A 259 -16.37 6.83 12.70
N CYS A 260 -15.49 7.19 11.77
CA CYS A 260 -15.63 8.36 10.91
C CYS A 260 -16.92 8.35 10.06
N ARG A 261 -17.54 7.20 9.87
CA ARG A 261 -18.79 7.03 9.09
C ARG A 261 -20.00 6.68 9.94
N GLY A 262 -19.90 6.90 11.26
CA GLY A 262 -21.03 6.86 12.19
C GLY A 262 -21.20 5.57 12.98
N ASP A 263 -20.32 4.59 12.83
CA ASP A 263 -20.34 3.40 13.68
C ASP A 263 -19.81 3.75 15.09
N ALA A 264 -20.45 3.23 16.11
CA ALA A 264 -20.08 3.54 17.50
C ALA A 264 -18.65 3.09 17.88
N GLY A 265 -18.09 2.11 17.16
CA GLY A 265 -16.77 1.56 17.45
C GLY A 265 -16.67 0.85 18.81
N SER A 266 -15.48 0.29 19.09
CA SER A 266 -15.16 -0.29 20.41
C SER A 266 -14.04 0.50 21.10
N PHE A 267 -14.24 1.81 21.19
CA PHE A 267 -13.27 2.70 21.83
C PHE A 267 -13.58 2.89 23.30
N SER A 268 -12.56 2.81 24.16
CA SER A 268 -12.62 3.18 25.57
C SER A 268 -12.37 4.67 25.79
N ALA A 269 -11.69 5.35 24.84
CA ALA A 269 -11.55 6.80 24.82
C ALA A 269 -11.75 7.32 23.39
N VAL A 270 -12.54 8.40 23.25
CA VAL A 270 -12.83 9.10 22.00
C VAL A 270 -12.83 10.61 22.24
N PRO A 271 -12.61 11.46 21.21
CA PRO A 271 -12.73 12.90 21.32
C PRO A 271 -14.16 13.33 21.73
N GLU A 272 -14.28 14.40 22.46
CA GLU A 272 -15.58 15.02 22.78
C GLU A 272 -16.23 15.62 21.52
N ASP A 273 -15.43 16.30 20.68
CA ASP A 273 -15.88 16.83 19.39
C ASP A 273 -15.60 15.84 18.26
N CYS A 274 -16.64 15.16 17.79
CA CYS A 274 -16.59 14.23 16.69
C CYS A 274 -16.98 14.87 15.34
N GLU A 275 -17.35 16.16 15.27
CA GLU A 275 -17.80 16.81 14.03
C GLU A 275 -16.68 16.81 12.97
N PHE A 276 -15.45 17.18 13.39
CA PHE A 276 -14.31 17.11 12.47
C PHE A 276 -14.05 15.68 12.00
N VAL A 277 -14.11 14.72 12.92
CA VAL A 277 -13.80 13.31 12.61
C VAL A 277 -14.78 12.74 11.59
N SER A 278 -16.08 13.02 11.75
CA SER A 278 -17.13 12.58 10.82
C SER A 278 -17.03 13.28 9.46
N SER A 279 -16.52 14.52 9.41
CA SER A 279 -16.31 15.27 8.19
C SER A 279 -14.96 15.01 7.51
N ALA A 280 -14.06 14.26 8.14
CA ALA A 280 -12.76 13.93 7.57
C ALA A 280 -12.93 13.07 6.30
N ARG A 281 -12.27 13.51 5.22
CA ARG A 281 -12.23 12.79 3.96
C ARG A 281 -11.04 11.84 3.89
N TYR A 282 -9.92 12.27 4.43
CA TYR A 282 -8.68 11.52 4.35
C TYR A 282 -8.14 11.15 5.73
N LEU A 283 -7.45 10.03 5.79
CA LEU A 283 -6.72 9.54 6.94
C LEU A 283 -5.25 9.35 6.56
N ILE A 284 -4.32 10.02 7.25
CA ILE A 284 -2.90 9.72 7.14
C ILE A 284 -2.52 8.80 8.28
N THR A 285 -2.04 7.60 7.96
CA THR A 285 -1.59 6.61 8.95
C THR A 285 -0.08 6.61 9.08
N LEU A 286 0.40 6.61 10.32
CA LEU A 286 1.82 6.60 10.69
C LEU A 286 2.05 5.52 11.75
N ASP A 287 3.18 4.82 11.66
CA ASP A 287 3.62 3.97 12.77
C ASP A 287 4.29 4.82 13.86
N ALA A 288 4.35 4.28 15.07
CA ALA A 288 4.96 4.96 16.22
C ALA A 288 6.44 5.40 15.99
N ASP A 289 7.14 4.77 15.07
CA ASP A 289 8.54 5.05 14.72
C ASP A 289 8.72 5.81 13.39
N THR A 290 7.63 6.06 12.64
CA THR A 290 7.66 6.80 11.37
C THR A 290 7.67 8.31 11.62
N THR A 291 8.52 9.04 10.94
CA THR A 291 8.61 10.49 11.03
C THR A 291 7.88 11.16 9.87
N LEU A 292 6.96 12.08 10.20
CA LEU A 292 6.26 12.95 9.25
C LEU A 292 7.07 14.24 9.04
N PRO A 293 7.65 14.49 7.86
CA PRO A 293 8.38 15.73 7.58
C PRO A 293 7.48 16.96 7.50
N ILE A 294 8.12 18.13 7.55
CA ILE A 294 7.46 19.42 7.39
C ILE A 294 6.79 19.51 6.01
N GLY A 295 5.50 19.86 5.98
CA GLY A 295 4.72 20.03 4.75
C GLY A 295 4.35 18.74 4.03
N ALA A 296 4.71 17.57 4.57
CA ALA A 296 4.45 16.29 3.92
C ALA A 296 2.95 15.92 3.91
N ALA A 297 2.21 16.29 4.95
CA ALA A 297 0.77 16.06 4.98
C ALA A 297 0.07 16.85 3.87
N HIS A 298 0.35 18.14 3.75
CA HIS A 298 -0.19 18.99 2.69
C HIS A 298 0.13 18.43 1.29
N ARG A 299 1.35 17.96 1.09
CA ARG A 299 1.78 17.36 -0.17
C ARG A 299 0.95 16.14 -0.55
N LEU A 300 0.73 15.21 0.37
CA LEU A 300 -0.09 14.03 0.14
C LEU A 300 -1.56 14.40 -0.12
N ILE A 301 -2.09 15.36 0.63
CA ILE A 301 -3.47 15.82 0.47
C ILE A 301 -3.68 16.46 -0.91
N THR A 302 -2.78 17.33 -1.36
CA THR A 302 -2.88 17.96 -2.68
C THR A 302 -2.75 16.95 -3.83
N ALA A 303 -2.06 15.84 -3.62
CA ALA A 303 -2.03 14.71 -4.57
C ALA A 303 -3.38 13.97 -4.59
N MET A 304 -3.98 13.68 -3.44
CA MET A 304 -5.31 13.02 -3.36
C MET A 304 -6.45 13.91 -3.87
N LEU A 305 -6.33 15.23 -3.71
CA LEU A 305 -7.33 16.19 -4.20
C LEU A 305 -7.28 16.38 -5.72
N HIS A 306 -6.20 15.98 -6.37
CA HIS A 306 -6.08 16.14 -7.81
C HIS A 306 -7.11 15.27 -8.55
N PRO A 307 -7.79 15.78 -9.60
CA PRO A 307 -8.84 15.03 -10.31
C PRO A 307 -8.41 13.67 -10.83
N SER A 308 -7.14 13.51 -11.27
CA SER A 308 -6.61 12.22 -11.73
C SER A 308 -6.46 11.17 -10.62
N ALA A 309 -6.37 11.61 -9.36
CA ALA A 309 -6.28 10.69 -8.21
C ALA A 309 -7.66 10.22 -7.72
N HIS A 310 -8.76 10.84 -8.19
CA HIS A 310 -10.10 10.47 -7.72
C HIS A 310 -10.42 9.01 -8.06
N PRO A 311 -10.74 8.15 -7.06
CA PRO A 311 -10.95 6.73 -7.27
C PRO A 311 -12.25 6.46 -8.03
N ILE A 312 -12.17 5.65 -9.09
CA ILE A 312 -13.31 5.08 -9.80
C ILE A 312 -13.37 3.60 -9.46
N ILE A 313 -14.52 3.17 -8.93
CA ILE A 313 -14.74 1.81 -8.42
C ILE A 313 -15.54 1.01 -9.44
N GLU A 314 -15.03 -0.17 -9.83
CA GLU A 314 -15.75 -1.16 -10.62
C GLU A 314 -15.44 -2.56 -10.07
N ASP A 315 -16.42 -3.44 -10.06
CA ASP A 315 -16.28 -4.84 -9.61
C ASP A 315 -15.61 -5.00 -8.23
N GLY A 316 -15.85 -4.05 -7.32
CA GLY A 316 -15.35 -4.08 -5.94
C GLY A 316 -13.85 -3.78 -5.80
N HIS A 317 -13.25 -3.03 -6.71
CA HIS A 317 -11.89 -2.49 -6.61
C HIS A 317 -11.77 -1.17 -7.38
N VAL A 318 -10.74 -0.40 -7.07
CA VAL A 318 -10.43 0.84 -7.79
C VAL A 318 -9.79 0.50 -9.13
N VAL A 319 -10.41 0.95 -10.24
CA VAL A 319 -9.90 0.72 -11.60
C VAL A 319 -9.13 1.91 -12.15
N ARG A 320 -9.41 3.12 -11.66
CA ARG A 320 -8.74 4.37 -12.03
C ARG A 320 -8.64 5.28 -10.82
N GLY A 321 -7.65 6.16 -10.79
CA GLY A 321 -7.33 6.95 -9.61
C GLY A 321 -6.74 6.07 -8.50
N HIS A 322 -6.71 6.57 -7.28
CA HIS A 322 -6.04 5.91 -6.15
C HIS A 322 -6.85 6.12 -4.87
N GLY A 323 -7.17 5.03 -4.17
CA GLY A 323 -7.74 5.11 -2.82
C GLY A 323 -6.65 5.29 -1.74
N ILE A 324 -5.38 5.06 -2.09
CA ILE A 324 -4.21 5.21 -1.20
C ILE A 324 -3.06 5.87 -1.97
N ILE A 325 -2.40 6.85 -1.34
CA ILE A 325 -1.09 7.34 -1.79
C ILE A 325 -0.07 7.15 -0.67
N GLN A 326 0.97 6.38 -0.96
CA GLN A 326 2.08 6.12 -0.07
C GLN A 326 3.22 7.10 -0.32
N PRO A 327 3.81 7.71 0.72
CA PRO A 327 5.08 8.41 0.58
C PRO A 327 6.23 7.43 0.38
N ARG A 328 7.31 7.90 -0.21
CA ARG A 328 8.55 7.13 -0.26
C ARG A 328 9.11 6.93 1.14
N MET A 329 9.32 5.67 1.54
CA MET A 329 9.94 5.34 2.82
C MET A 329 11.46 5.41 2.71
N VAL A 330 12.10 6.11 3.64
CA VAL A 330 13.57 6.22 3.71
C VAL A 330 14.07 5.92 5.12
N THR A 331 15.23 5.31 5.23
CA THR A 331 15.87 5.07 6.52
C THR A 331 16.59 6.33 6.97
N THR A 332 16.47 6.73 8.24
CA THR A 332 17.21 7.88 8.77
C THR A 332 18.72 7.60 8.74
N ALA A 333 19.53 8.64 8.53
CA ALA A 333 20.99 8.51 8.54
C ALA A 333 21.51 7.91 9.87
N ARG A 334 20.83 8.22 10.99
CA ARG A 334 21.15 7.66 12.31
C ARG A 334 20.90 6.16 12.34
N SER A 335 19.74 5.71 11.87
CA SER A 335 19.39 4.28 11.81
C SER A 335 20.26 3.52 10.82
N ALA A 336 20.58 4.15 9.68
CA ALA A 336 21.45 3.60 8.66
C ALA A 336 22.89 3.33 9.15
N SER A 337 23.37 4.01 10.19
CA SER A 337 24.73 3.88 10.70
C SER A 337 24.90 2.95 11.92
N VAL A 338 23.82 2.35 12.44
CA VAL A 338 23.85 1.63 13.71
C VAL A 338 24.53 0.25 13.60
N THR A 339 24.36 -0.45 12.49
CA THR A 339 24.93 -1.80 12.29
C THR A 339 25.59 -1.91 10.92
N PRO A 340 26.59 -2.82 10.72
CA PRO A 340 27.16 -3.07 9.40
C PRO A 340 26.11 -3.50 8.37
N PHE A 341 25.11 -4.27 8.79
CA PHE A 341 23.97 -4.65 7.95
C PHE A 341 23.14 -3.43 7.53
N ALA A 342 22.81 -2.55 8.47
CA ALA A 342 22.10 -1.31 8.17
C ALA A 342 22.88 -0.43 7.18
N VAL A 343 24.19 -0.27 7.36
CA VAL A 343 25.06 0.46 6.42
C VAL A 343 25.03 -0.15 5.02
N MET A 344 25.07 -1.48 4.92
CA MET A 344 25.06 -2.20 3.65
C MET A 344 23.70 -2.08 2.94
N CYS A 345 22.59 -2.12 3.69
CA CYS A 345 21.24 -2.13 3.15
C CYS A 345 20.62 -0.72 2.98
N SER A 346 21.17 0.31 3.62
CA SER A 346 20.65 1.68 3.61
C SER A 346 21.14 2.55 2.45
N GLY A 347 21.99 2.02 1.58
CA GLY A 347 22.45 2.74 0.39
C GLY A 347 21.29 3.13 -0.53
N GLY A 348 21.42 4.25 -1.26
CA GLY A 348 20.36 4.91 -2.05
C GLY A 348 19.70 4.09 -3.18
N GLY A 349 19.49 2.85 -3.00
CA GLY A 349 18.88 1.87 -3.87
C GLY A 349 18.83 0.50 -3.20
N GLY A 350 18.81 0.47 -1.86
CA GLY A 350 18.79 -0.77 -1.10
C GLY A 350 17.75 -1.77 -1.63
N ALA A 351 17.84 -3.00 -1.19
CA ALA A 351 16.96 -4.11 -1.58
C ALA A 351 15.45 -3.86 -1.27
N ASP A 352 15.13 -2.72 -0.68
CA ASP A 352 13.79 -2.32 -0.31
C ASP A 352 13.13 -1.55 -1.46
N THR A 353 12.08 -2.12 -2.03
CA THR A 353 11.25 -1.53 -3.08
C THR A 353 10.54 -0.26 -2.62
N TYR A 354 10.26 -0.11 -1.33
CA TYR A 354 9.64 1.10 -0.75
C TYR A 354 10.62 2.28 -0.64
N ALA A 355 11.92 1.99 -0.66
CA ALA A 355 12.99 2.96 -0.58
C ALA A 355 13.72 3.19 -1.91
N SER A 356 13.33 2.50 -2.97
CA SER A 356 14.00 2.62 -4.26
C SER A 356 13.96 4.05 -4.79
N ALA A 357 15.06 4.44 -5.42
CA ALA A 357 15.39 5.81 -5.76
C ALA A 357 14.27 6.54 -6.52
N GLY A 358 13.56 7.40 -5.83
CA GLY A 358 12.78 8.51 -6.37
C GLY A 358 11.59 8.16 -7.27
N TYR A 359 11.67 7.09 -8.06
CA TYR A 359 10.68 6.79 -9.07
C TYR A 359 10.57 5.30 -9.30
N ASP A 360 9.37 4.77 -9.12
CA ASP A 360 9.08 3.38 -9.40
C ASP A 360 8.79 3.21 -10.89
N THR A 361 9.63 2.42 -11.57
CA THR A 361 9.45 2.08 -12.99
C THR A 361 8.15 1.32 -13.21
N PHE A 362 7.77 0.47 -12.26
CA PHE A 362 6.53 -0.29 -12.28
C PHE A 362 5.31 0.64 -12.22
N GLN A 363 5.28 1.57 -11.26
CA GLN A 363 4.22 2.58 -11.17
C GLN A 363 4.16 3.44 -12.44
N SER A 364 5.31 3.84 -12.99
CA SER A 364 5.34 4.62 -14.24
C SER A 364 4.74 3.90 -15.44
N MET A 365 4.71 2.55 -15.42
CA MET A 365 4.14 1.74 -16.49
C MET A 365 2.71 1.28 -16.25
N TYR A 366 2.36 1.01 -15.02
CA TYR A 366 1.06 0.40 -14.67
C TYR A 366 0.16 1.33 -13.87
N ASP A 367 0.68 2.51 -13.49
CA ASP A 367 -0.02 3.48 -12.63
C ASP A 367 -0.51 2.85 -11.32
N GLU A 368 0.28 1.93 -10.79
CA GLU A 368 0.03 1.24 -9.52
C GLU A 368 1.34 1.13 -8.74
N GLY A 369 1.32 1.48 -7.46
CA GLY A 369 2.44 1.37 -6.54
C GLY A 369 2.25 0.27 -5.50
N ASN A 370 3.25 0.10 -4.64
CA ASN A 370 3.17 -0.77 -3.49
C ASN A 370 2.66 -0.01 -2.27
N PHE A 371 2.10 -0.72 -1.30
CA PHE A 371 1.67 -0.16 -0.02
C PHE A 371 2.30 -0.91 1.15
N CYS A 372 2.76 -0.18 2.16
CA CYS A 372 3.40 -0.70 3.37
C CYS A 372 2.73 -0.19 4.67
N GLY A 373 1.43 0.07 4.62
CA GLY A 373 0.64 0.46 5.79
C GLY A 373 0.83 1.90 6.25
N LYS A 374 1.49 2.77 5.47
CA LYS A 374 1.77 4.17 5.81
C LYS A 374 1.47 5.06 4.62
N GLY A 375 0.70 6.11 4.82
CA GLY A 375 0.31 7.03 3.76
C GLY A 375 -1.05 7.65 3.99
N ILE A 376 -1.57 8.28 2.95
CA ILE A 376 -2.90 8.87 2.95
C ILE A 376 -3.91 7.92 2.31
N ILE A 377 -5.06 7.78 2.95
CA ILE A 377 -6.17 6.89 2.61
C ILE A 377 -7.41 7.73 2.36
N ASP A 378 -8.14 7.49 1.29
CA ASP A 378 -9.49 8.00 1.09
C ASP A 378 -10.47 7.17 1.94
N ILE A 379 -11.07 7.80 2.95
CA ILE A 379 -11.89 7.12 3.97
C ILE A 379 -13.13 6.48 3.33
N ASP A 380 -13.78 7.16 2.40
CA ASP A 380 -15.00 6.64 1.76
C ASP A 380 -14.71 5.40 0.92
N THR A 381 -13.66 5.47 0.12
CA THR A 381 -13.23 4.35 -0.73
C THR A 381 -12.79 3.14 0.11
N TYR A 382 -12.06 3.37 1.21
CA TYR A 382 -11.67 2.30 2.12
C TYR A 382 -12.88 1.67 2.80
N ASN A 383 -13.80 2.50 3.30
CA ASN A 383 -15.02 2.03 3.95
C ASN A 383 -15.87 1.17 3.01
N GLU A 384 -16.07 1.61 1.77
CA GLU A 384 -16.87 0.88 0.78
C GLU A 384 -16.25 -0.46 0.39
N LEU A 385 -14.91 -0.51 0.20
CA LEU A 385 -14.25 -1.66 -0.41
C LEU A 385 -13.65 -2.67 0.57
N LEU A 386 -13.30 -2.25 1.79
CA LEU A 386 -12.48 -3.08 2.68
C LEU A 386 -13.11 -3.38 4.05
N CYS A 387 -14.01 -2.51 4.56
CA CYS A 387 -14.50 -2.66 5.92
C CYS A 387 -15.20 -3.99 6.21
N ASP A 388 -15.93 -4.57 5.23
CA ASP A 388 -16.65 -5.84 5.38
C ASP A 388 -16.13 -6.95 4.46
N ARG A 389 -14.96 -6.73 3.83
CA ARG A 389 -14.48 -7.63 2.77
C ARG A 389 -13.82 -8.89 3.30
N PHE A 390 -13.09 -8.79 4.39
CA PHE A 390 -12.32 -9.90 4.95
C PHE A 390 -12.86 -10.27 6.33
N PRO A 391 -13.06 -11.58 6.60
CA PRO A 391 -13.38 -12.02 7.95
C PRO A 391 -12.27 -11.62 8.93
N GLU A 392 -12.65 -11.29 10.15
CA GLU A 392 -11.72 -10.94 11.22
C GLU A 392 -10.72 -12.09 11.49
N GLU A 393 -9.50 -11.76 11.89
CA GLU A 393 -8.39 -12.67 12.26
C GLU A 393 -7.96 -13.64 11.13
N THR A 394 -8.31 -13.35 9.86
CA THR A 394 -7.95 -14.22 8.73
C THR A 394 -6.80 -13.70 7.87
N VAL A 395 -6.44 -12.42 7.98
CA VAL A 395 -5.43 -11.79 7.14
C VAL A 395 -4.16 -11.52 7.94
N LEU A 396 -3.06 -12.18 7.55
CA LEU A 396 -1.76 -12.03 8.22
C LEU A 396 -1.04 -10.74 7.81
N SER A 397 -1.07 -10.40 6.51
CA SER A 397 -0.47 -9.19 5.95
C SER A 397 -1.48 -8.51 5.04
N HIS A 398 -2.00 -7.38 5.48
CA HIS A 398 -3.10 -6.68 4.81
C HIS A 398 -2.63 -5.62 3.82
N ASP A 399 -1.43 -5.06 4.00
CA ASP A 399 -0.94 -3.93 3.21
C ASP A 399 -1.02 -4.20 1.71
N LEU A 400 -0.59 -5.40 1.28
CA LEU A 400 -0.64 -5.80 -0.12
C LEU A 400 -2.08 -5.86 -0.67
N LEU A 401 -3.00 -6.42 0.11
CA LEU A 401 -4.41 -6.54 -0.29
C LEU A 401 -5.08 -5.18 -0.39
N GLU A 402 -4.84 -4.31 0.60
CA GLU A 402 -5.32 -2.93 0.60
C GLU A 402 -4.76 -2.16 -0.59
N GLY A 403 -3.45 -2.26 -0.84
CA GLY A 403 -2.80 -1.62 -1.97
C GLY A 403 -3.36 -2.03 -3.32
N ILE A 404 -3.67 -3.32 -3.51
CA ILE A 404 -4.24 -3.84 -4.76
C ILE A 404 -5.70 -3.40 -4.94
N ILE A 405 -6.52 -3.51 -3.88
CA ILE A 405 -7.96 -3.22 -3.96
C ILE A 405 -8.21 -1.73 -4.13
N LEU A 406 -7.47 -0.92 -3.39
CA LEU A 406 -7.56 0.54 -3.42
C LEU A 406 -6.65 1.18 -4.49
N ARG A 407 -5.92 0.38 -5.26
CA ARG A 407 -5.01 0.86 -6.30
C ARG A 407 -4.05 1.92 -5.78
N SER A 408 -3.12 1.48 -4.93
CA SER A 408 -2.17 2.40 -4.29
C SER A 408 -1.23 3.07 -5.30
N ALA A 409 -0.78 4.29 -4.98
CA ALA A 409 0.30 4.98 -5.68
C ALA A 409 1.40 5.39 -4.71
N ILE A 410 2.61 5.64 -5.22
CA ILE A 410 3.76 6.13 -4.45
C ILE A 410 4.07 7.56 -4.87
N ASP A 411 4.04 8.50 -3.93
CA ASP A 411 4.64 9.83 -4.14
C ASP A 411 6.15 9.76 -3.86
N GLY A 412 6.92 9.56 -4.92
CA GLY A 412 8.38 9.43 -4.83
C GLY A 412 9.12 10.66 -4.34
N GLU A 413 8.48 11.82 -4.36
CA GLU A 413 9.05 13.08 -3.89
C GLU A 413 8.66 13.36 -2.43
N CYS A 414 7.54 12.83 -1.92
CA CYS A 414 7.18 12.86 -0.52
C CYS A 414 7.97 11.77 0.22
N ARG A 415 8.71 12.13 1.27
CA ARG A 415 9.59 11.19 1.97
C ARG A 415 9.19 11.08 3.43
N PHE A 416 8.84 9.88 3.89
CA PHE A 416 8.74 9.58 5.31
C PHE A 416 10.01 8.84 5.74
N SER A 417 10.44 9.02 6.97
CA SER A 417 11.61 8.33 7.49
C SER A 417 11.25 7.41 8.65
N ASP A 418 11.85 6.23 8.61
CA ASP A 418 11.64 5.17 9.60
C ASP A 418 12.88 4.97 10.45
N SER A 419 12.70 4.74 11.76
CA SER A 419 13.80 4.58 12.70
C SER A 419 14.18 3.12 12.95
N THR A 420 13.49 2.18 12.33
CA THR A 420 13.48 0.75 12.69
C THR A 420 14.66 -0.08 12.18
N ALA A 421 15.70 0.50 11.59
CA ALA A 421 16.87 -0.27 11.14
C ALA A 421 17.68 -0.98 12.27
N ARG A 422 17.13 -1.05 13.49
CA ARG A 422 17.76 -1.77 14.61
C ARG A 422 17.54 -3.27 14.58
N GLN A 423 16.56 -3.76 13.86
CA GLN A 423 16.27 -5.19 13.75
C GLN A 423 16.31 -5.61 12.29
N CYS A 424 16.98 -6.72 12.02
CA CYS A 424 16.81 -7.47 10.79
C CYS A 424 15.34 -7.87 10.72
N SER A 425 14.52 -6.99 10.15
CA SER A 425 13.09 -7.20 10.16
C SER A 425 12.73 -8.27 9.15
N PRO A 426 11.86 -9.22 9.50
CA PRO A 426 11.17 -10.08 8.54
C PRO A 426 10.44 -9.31 7.44
N CYS A 427 10.23 -7.99 7.61
CA CYS A 427 9.59 -7.11 6.62
C CYS A 427 10.30 -7.08 5.26
N ALA A 428 11.64 -7.22 5.21
CA ALA A 428 12.34 -7.29 3.93
C ALA A 428 11.93 -8.54 3.13
N ASP A 429 11.69 -9.65 3.81
CA ASP A 429 11.26 -10.90 3.17
C ASP A 429 9.77 -10.85 2.81
N THR A 430 8.94 -10.20 3.62
CA THR A 430 7.52 -10.00 3.33
C THR A 430 7.34 -9.05 2.14
N ALA A 431 8.11 -7.97 2.07
CA ALA A 431 8.09 -7.05 0.93
C ALA A 431 8.54 -7.72 -0.38
N ARG A 432 9.58 -8.59 -0.32
CA ARG A 432 10.03 -9.38 -1.47
C ARG A 432 8.96 -10.35 -1.95
N PHE A 433 8.31 -11.05 -1.01
CA PHE A 433 7.22 -11.96 -1.33
C PHE A 433 6.00 -11.20 -1.88
N ALA A 434 5.66 -10.07 -1.28
CA ALA A 434 4.58 -9.20 -1.72
C ALA A 434 4.79 -8.71 -3.17
N ASN A 435 6.00 -8.28 -3.53
CA ASN A 435 6.30 -7.83 -4.90
C ASN A 435 6.19 -8.95 -5.94
N SER A 436 6.64 -10.15 -5.60
CA SER A 436 6.50 -11.31 -6.48
C SER A 436 5.02 -11.68 -6.67
N CYS A 437 4.21 -11.61 -5.61
CA CYS A 437 2.77 -11.84 -5.67
C CYS A 437 2.04 -10.71 -6.41
N HIS A 438 2.46 -9.46 -6.22
CA HIS A 438 1.89 -8.29 -6.90
C HIS A 438 2.05 -8.39 -8.42
N LEU A 439 3.23 -8.76 -8.89
CA LEU A 439 3.47 -8.97 -10.33
C LEU A 439 2.59 -10.09 -10.90
N VAL A 440 2.43 -11.19 -10.18
CA VAL A 440 1.55 -12.31 -10.58
C VAL A 440 0.08 -11.90 -10.59
N CYS A 441 -0.37 -11.14 -9.59
CA CYS A 441 -1.76 -10.67 -9.51
C CYS A 441 -2.10 -9.65 -10.62
N LEU A 442 -1.18 -8.74 -10.95
CA LEU A 442 -1.39 -7.75 -12.02
C LEU A 442 -1.38 -8.40 -13.40
N TYR A 443 -0.52 -9.40 -13.62
CA TYR A 443 -0.55 -10.18 -14.85
C TYR A 443 -1.87 -10.96 -15.00
N GLY A 444 -2.36 -11.54 -13.93
CA GLY A 444 -3.68 -12.18 -13.89
C GLY A 444 -4.82 -11.23 -14.27
N ARG A 445 -4.76 -9.96 -13.85
CA ARG A 445 -5.77 -8.95 -14.20
C ARG A 445 -5.79 -8.59 -15.70
N ARG A 446 -4.64 -8.45 -16.35
CA ARG A 446 -4.59 -8.14 -17.80
C ARG A 446 -4.96 -9.31 -18.71
N CYS A 447 -4.75 -10.55 -18.26
CA CYS A 447 -5.22 -11.73 -18.99
C CYS A 447 -6.71 -11.99 -18.79
N SER A 448 -7.36 -11.41 -17.79
CA SER A 448 -8.71 -11.77 -17.37
C SER A 448 -9.82 -10.79 -17.73
N ASN A 449 -9.65 -9.88 -18.67
CA ASN A 449 -10.82 -9.33 -19.37
C ASN A 449 -11.63 -10.42 -20.11
N ALA A 450 -11.17 -11.69 -20.06
CA ALA A 450 -11.87 -12.87 -20.52
C ALA A 450 -12.30 -13.82 -19.37
N TYR A 451 -11.88 -13.58 -18.09
CA TYR A 451 -12.13 -14.53 -16.99
C TYR A 451 -12.36 -13.83 -15.64
N CYS A 452 -13.26 -12.86 -15.59
CA CYS A 452 -13.64 -12.17 -14.34
C CYS A 452 -14.74 -12.91 -13.55
N SER A 453 -14.65 -14.25 -13.42
CA SER A 453 -15.47 -15.01 -12.47
C SER A 453 -14.65 -15.89 -11.53
N ALA A 454 -13.35 -15.76 -11.50
CA ALA A 454 -12.49 -16.47 -10.56
C ALA A 454 -12.31 -15.65 -9.29
N ARG A 455 -12.83 -16.17 -8.18
CA ARG A 455 -12.53 -15.69 -6.82
C ARG A 455 -11.02 -15.54 -6.67
N PRO A 456 -10.51 -14.50 -5.96
CA PRO A 456 -9.09 -14.39 -5.69
C PRO A 456 -8.61 -15.69 -5.03
N LEU A 457 -7.61 -16.33 -5.62
CA LEU A 457 -6.88 -17.43 -5.01
C LEU A 457 -6.07 -16.82 -3.87
N VAL A 458 -6.69 -16.73 -2.70
CA VAL A 458 -5.98 -16.48 -1.45
C VAL A 458 -5.19 -17.76 -1.20
N CYS A 459 -3.88 -17.71 -1.42
CA CYS A 459 -2.97 -18.76 -0.95
C CYS A 459 -2.97 -18.72 0.57
N TYR A 460 -3.85 -19.51 1.20
CA TYR A 460 -3.77 -19.81 2.62
C TYR A 460 -2.64 -20.82 2.82
N PRO A 461 -1.58 -20.52 3.58
CA PRO A 461 -0.81 -21.58 4.18
C PRO A 461 -1.72 -22.27 5.18
N SER A 462 -2.05 -23.55 4.94
CA SER A 462 -2.77 -24.38 5.89
C SER A 462 -1.93 -24.46 7.17
N VAL A 463 -2.28 -23.68 8.17
CA VAL A 463 -1.81 -23.89 9.53
C VAL A 463 -2.49 -25.15 10.00
N HIS A 464 -1.76 -26.27 9.96
CA HIS A 464 -2.18 -27.49 10.62
C HIS A 464 -2.25 -27.23 12.12
N ASN A 465 -3.47 -27.09 12.61
CA ASN A 465 -3.78 -27.19 14.03
C ASN A 465 -3.45 -28.62 14.50
N ASN A 466 -2.32 -28.79 15.17
CA ASN A 466 -1.92 -30.03 15.83
C ASN A 466 -2.72 -30.34 17.12
N ALA A 467 -3.87 -29.70 17.34
CA ALA A 467 -4.70 -29.87 18.54
C ALA A 467 -5.87 -30.89 18.39
N ALA A 468 -6.05 -31.54 17.23
CA ALA A 468 -7.17 -32.46 17.01
C ALA A 468 -6.71 -33.91 16.77
N ARG A 469 -5.73 -34.39 17.51
CA ARG A 469 -5.35 -35.83 17.49
C ARG A 469 -5.50 -36.48 18.87
N GLN A 470 -6.63 -36.34 19.50
CA GLN A 470 -6.95 -37.17 20.68
C GLN A 470 -8.39 -37.63 20.80
N ASN A 471 -9.24 -37.53 19.81
CA ASN A 471 -10.51 -38.28 19.85
C ASN A 471 -10.86 -38.73 18.44
N GLY A 472 -10.81 -40.05 18.24
CA GLY A 472 -11.10 -40.69 16.98
C GLY A 472 -12.60 -40.72 16.69
N GLU A 473 -13.04 -39.89 15.77
CA GLU A 473 -14.30 -40.10 15.04
C GLU A 473 -14.15 -39.65 13.58
N PRO A 474 -14.68 -40.37 12.60
CA PRO A 474 -14.51 -40.07 11.19
C PRO A 474 -15.52 -39.03 10.72
N ALA A 475 -15.05 -37.90 10.22
CA ALA A 475 -15.86 -36.86 9.60
C ALA A 475 -16.39 -37.32 8.22
N VAL A 476 -17.68 -37.44 8.12
CA VAL A 476 -18.44 -37.70 6.87
C VAL A 476 -18.48 -36.41 6.05
N ARG A 477 -17.92 -36.44 4.83
CA ARG A 477 -18.10 -35.40 3.82
C ARG A 477 -19.48 -35.48 3.19
N SER A 478 -20.28 -34.44 3.29
CA SER A 478 -21.39 -34.22 2.40
C SER A 478 -21.23 -32.90 1.64
N CYS A 479 -20.92 -33.03 0.38
CA CYS A 479 -20.89 -31.94 -0.59
C CYS A 479 -22.25 -31.94 -1.31
N THR A 480 -23.17 -31.05 -0.95
CA THR A 480 -24.43 -30.85 -1.69
C THR A 480 -24.38 -29.57 -2.52
N ARG A 481 -24.21 -29.76 -3.82
CA ARG A 481 -24.51 -28.76 -4.85
C ARG A 481 -25.98 -28.39 -4.81
N ARG A 482 -26.36 -27.15 -4.57
CA ARG A 482 -27.66 -26.62 -4.98
C ARG A 482 -27.45 -25.67 -6.17
N ARG A 483 -27.93 -26.13 -7.33
CA ARG A 483 -28.30 -25.27 -8.46
C ARG A 483 -29.71 -24.74 -8.18
N SER A 484 -29.93 -23.44 -8.30
CA SER A 484 -31.27 -22.91 -8.49
C SER A 484 -31.29 -22.05 -9.76
N TYR A 485 -32.07 -22.55 -10.73
CA TYR A 485 -32.49 -21.77 -11.89
C TYR A 485 -33.61 -20.82 -11.45
N GLY A 486 -33.52 -19.57 -11.80
CA GLY A 486 -34.60 -18.59 -11.64
C GLY A 486 -35.26 -18.33 -12.99
N THR A 487 -36.54 -18.53 -13.03
CA THR A 487 -37.41 -18.26 -14.16
C THR A 487 -37.93 -16.84 -14.16
N LEU A 488 -37.98 -16.25 -15.37
CA LEU A 488 -38.71 -15.03 -15.73
C LEU A 488 -40.19 -15.08 -15.34
N GLY A 489 -40.74 -13.95 -14.90
CA GLY A 489 -42.20 -13.76 -14.79
C GLY A 489 -42.55 -12.27 -14.85
N LYS A 490 -43.30 -11.91 -15.88
CA LYS A 490 -43.78 -10.59 -16.30
C LYS A 490 -44.87 -9.99 -15.40
N ASN A 491 -44.88 -8.65 -15.42
CA ASN A 491 -46.05 -7.73 -15.38
C ASN A 491 -47.19 -7.92 -14.40
N THR A 492 -47.53 -6.91 -13.62
CA THR A 492 -48.76 -6.11 -13.84
C THR A 492 -48.94 -4.97 -12.83
N ARG A 493 -49.63 -3.96 -13.29
CA ARG A 493 -50.01 -2.65 -12.78
C ARG A 493 -50.97 -2.65 -11.60
N CYS A 494 -51.12 -1.41 -11.09
CA CYS A 494 -52.21 -0.78 -10.30
C CYS A 494 -52.14 -1.01 -8.78
N GLY A 495 -52.36 -0.03 -7.91
CA GLY A 495 -52.88 1.30 -7.93
C GLY A 495 -53.53 1.58 -6.57
N HIS A 496 -53.41 2.77 -6.08
CA HIS A 496 -54.21 3.43 -5.05
C HIS A 496 -54.57 2.73 -3.73
N ALA A 497 -54.00 3.16 -2.62
CA ALA A 497 -54.66 3.98 -1.57
C ALA A 497 -53.60 4.47 -0.59
#